data_a7151401ea518b54ede88999c3275277
#
_entry.id   a7151401ea518b54ede88999c3275277
#
_cell.length_a   1.000
_cell.length_b   1.000
_cell.length_c   1.000
_cell.angle_alpha   90.00
_cell.angle_beta   90.00
_cell.angle_gamma   90.00
#
_symmetry.space_group_name_H-M   'P 1'
#
loop_
_entity.id
_entity.type
_entity.pdbx_description
1 polymer ?
#
loop_
_entity_poly.entity_id
_entity_poly.type
_entity_poly.pdbx_seq_one_letter_code
_entity_poly.pdbx_strand_id
1 'polypeptide(L)'
;MKKNNIFAIVIAIIAIAVVCLSGSLFEDADKSKNYVCQMPITGEYVVWTDGGLQWQGMGNVRDYSKTSQIEFSDLQRNESGYVATGENPAAGTTFNDRGKGYIIGSFRVVLPNDDKNMMAIQRDFGSERALINNLVRPTLYKVVTACGPLMSSLESVSETRTDLTAYITDQLNNGVYKTKTTKVEV
;
A
#
# COMPACT_ATOMS: atom_id res chain seq x y z
N MET A 1 -28.96 -52.52 -6.76
CA MET A 1 -29.39 -51.09 -6.76
C MET A 1 -30.17 -50.84 -8.04
N LYS A 2 -31.40 -50.26 -7.95
CA LYS A 2 -32.19 -49.95 -9.14
C LYS A 2 -31.49 -48.86 -9.96
N LYS A 3 -31.50 -48.98 -11.29
CA LYS A 3 -30.85 -48.07 -12.25
C LYS A 3 -31.16 -46.58 -11.99
N ASN A 4 -32.34 -46.26 -11.47
CA ASN A 4 -32.78 -44.92 -11.10
C ASN A 4 -32.03 -44.34 -9.92
N ASN A 5 -31.58 -45.17 -8.96
CA ASN A 5 -30.84 -44.67 -7.78
C ASN A 5 -29.40 -44.30 -8.16
N ILE A 6 -28.80 -45.00 -9.12
CA ILE A 6 -27.46 -44.67 -9.63
C ILE A 6 -27.51 -43.33 -10.35
N PHE A 7 -28.52 -43.08 -11.17
CA PHE A 7 -28.71 -41.81 -11.89
C PHE A 7 -28.93 -40.64 -10.92
N ALA A 8 -29.72 -40.82 -9.87
CA ALA A 8 -29.94 -39.81 -8.86
C ALA A 8 -28.64 -39.46 -8.08
N ILE A 9 -27.80 -40.46 -7.77
CA ILE A 9 -26.50 -40.27 -7.11
C ILE A 9 -25.55 -39.48 -8.01
N VAL A 10 -25.51 -39.82 -9.31
CA VAL A 10 -24.63 -39.08 -10.26
C VAL A 10 -25.07 -37.64 -10.39
N ILE A 11 -26.36 -37.35 -10.47
CA ILE A 11 -26.86 -35.95 -10.49
C ILE A 11 -26.49 -35.21 -9.20
N ALA A 12 -26.63 -35.84 -8.04
CA ALA A 12 -26.26 -35.23 -6.76
C ALA A 12 -24.76 -34.91 -6.67
N ILE A 13 -23.90 -35.80 -7.16
CA ILE A 13 -22.44 -35.56 -7.21
C ILE A 13 -22.12 -34.42 -8.15
N ILE A 14 -22.75 -34.35 -9.33
CA ILE A 14 -22.55 -33.24 -10.27
C ILE A 14 -23.03 -31.92 -9.65
N ALA A 15 -24.19 -31.91 -9.00
CA ALA A 15 -24.70 -30.72 -8.33
C ALA A 15 -23.75 -30.20 -7.21
N ILE A 16 -23.24 -31.13 -6.39
CA ILE A 16 -22.25 -30.81 -5.35
C ILE A 16 -20.94 -30.26 -5.98
N ALA A 17 -20.47 -30.91 -7.05
CA ALA A 17 -19.26 -30.45 -7.76
C ALA A 17 -19.45 -29.03 -8.32
N VAL A 18 -20.60 -28.71 -8.92
CA VAL A 18 -20.93 -27.37 -9.43
C VAL A 18 -20.96 -26.35 -8.30
N VAL A 19 -21.55 -26.67 -7.15
CA VAL A 19 -21.59 -25.77 -5.98
C VAL A 19 -20.18 -25.55 -5.42
N CYS A 20 -19.36 -26.59 -5.29
CA CYS A 20 -17.99 -26.46 -4.81
C CYS A 20 -17.09 -25.65 -5.77
N LEU A 21 -17.31 -25.77 -7.07
CA LEU A 21 -16.56 -25.05 -8.09
C LEU A 21 -17.02 -23.60 -8.27
N SER A 22 -18.27 -23.28 -7.93
CA SER A 22 -18.79 -21.91 -8.11
C SER A 22 -18.02 -20.86 -7.33
N GLY A 23 -17.57 -21.19 -6.11
CA GLY A 23 -16.74 -20.29 -5.28
C GLY A 23 -15.34 -20.04 -5.83
N SER A 24 -14.83 -20.86 -6.76
CA SER A 24 -13.56 -20.66 -7.45
C SER A 24 -13.69 -20.12 -8.87
N LEU A 25 -14.93 -19.98 -9.35
CA LEU A 25 -15.23 -19.46 -10.69
C LEU A 25 -15.61 -17.98 -10.67
N PHE A 26 -16.17 -17.51 -9.57
CA PHE A 26 -16.63 -16.14 -9.41
C PHE A 26 -16.10 -15.53 -8.11
N GLU A 27 -15.74 -14.28 -8.17
CA GLU A 27 -15.33 -13.44 -7.03
C GLU A 27 -16.31 -12.28 -6.89
N ASP A 28 -16.74 -12.00 -5.66
CA ASP A 28 -17.54 -10.82 -5.35
C ASP A 28 -16.61 -9.65 -5.01
N ALA A 29 -16.39 -8.81 -6.00
CA ALA A 29 -15.46 -7.68 -5.90
C ALA A 29 -16.11 -6.50 -5.18
N ASP A 30 -15.44 -6.00 -4.14
CA ASP A 30 -15.83 -4.80 -3.41
C ASP A 30 -15.39 -3.53 -4.19
N LYS A 31 -16.26 -2.53 -4.28
CA LYS A 31 -15.97 -1.24 -4.93
C LYS A 31 -14.83 -0.43 -4.27
N SER A 32 -14.54 -0.70 -3.00
CA SER A 32 -13.45 -0.03 -2.25
C SER A 32 -12.06 -0.56 -2.59
N LYS A 33 -11.99 -1.66 -3.33
CA LYS A 33 -10.75 -2.35 -3.67
C LYS A 33 -10.57 -2.49 -5.17
N ASN A 34 -9.31 -2.61 -5.58
CA ASN A 34 -8.92 -3.08 -6.89
C ASN A 34 -8.51 -4.55 -6.77
N TYR A 35 -8.91 -5.36 -7.71
CA TYR A 35 -8.57 -6.78 -7.75
C TYR A 35 -7.72 -7.09 -8.96
N VAL A 36 -6.70 -7.90 -8.77
CA VAL A 36 -5.89 -8.43 -9.87
C VAL A 36 -5.98 -9.94 -9.84
N CYS A 37 -6.58 -10.51 -10.88
CA CYS A 37 -6.71 -11.94 -11.07
C CYS A 37 -5.63 -12.43 -12.04
N GLN A 38 -4.85 -13.43 -11.63
CA GLN A 38 -3.94 -14.14 -12.52
C GLN A 38 -4.60 -15.41 -13.03
N MET A 39 -4.80 -15.48 -14.35
CA MET A 39 -5.41 -16.65 -15.00
C MET A 39 -4.48 -17.87 -14.93
N PRO A 40 -4.97 -19.06 -14.54
CA PRO A 40 -4.10 -20.21 -14.27
C PRO A 40 -3.48 -20.83 -15.52
N ILE A 41 -4.11 -20.69 -16.68
CA ILE A 41 -3.67 -21.33 -17.92
C ILE A 41 -2.79 -20.39 -18.74
N THR A 42 -3.19 -19.13 -18.93
CA THR A 42 -2.47 -18.14 -19.74
C THR A 42 -1.41 -17.39 -18.94
N GLY A 43 -1.57 -17.33 -17.61
CA GLY A 43 -0.74 -16.49 -16.74
C GLY A 43 -1.03 -15.00 -16.88
N GLU A 44 -2.02 -14.62 -17.69
CA GLU A 44 -2.41 -13.23 -17.92
C GLU A 44 -3.04 -12.62 -16.68
N TYR A 45 -2.82 -11.32 -16.48
CA TYR A 45 -3.47 -10.56 -15.42
C TYR A 45 -4.73 -9.88 -15.96
N VAL A 46 -5.82 -9.99 -15.21
CA VAL A 46 -7.07 -9.26 -15.42
C VAL A 46 -7.31 -8.38 -14.21
N VAL A 47 -7.60 -7.10 -14.43
CA VAL A 47 -7.83 -6.13 -13.35
C VAL A 47 -9.32 -5.80 -13.27
N TRP A 48 -9.86 -5.80 -12.05
CA TRP A 48 -11.22 -5.36 -11.79
C TRP A 48 -11.18 -4.16 -10.84
N THR A 49 -11.61 -3.03 -11.34
CA THR A 49 -11.70 -1.77 -10.60
C THR A 49 -13.12 -1.50 -10.11
N ASP A 50 -14.09 -2.18 -10.71
CA ASP A 50 -15.51 -2.06 -10.37
C ASP A 50 -15.97 -3.23 -9.50
N GLY A 51 -16.87 -2.92 -8.55
CA GLY A 51 -17.46 -3.93 -7.69
C GLY A 51 -18.49 -4.79 -8.42
N GLY A 52 -18.81 -5.92 -7.84
CA GLY A 52 -19.80 -6.88 -8.30
C GLY A 52 -19.21 -8.24 -8.63
N LEU A 53 -20.05 -9.13 -9.13
CA LEU A 53 -19.65 -10.50 -9.43
C LEU A 53 -18.75 -10.54 -10.67
N GLN A 54 -17.51 -11.00 -10.48
CA GLN A 54 -16.48 -11.07 -11.51
C GLN A 54 -16.11 -12.53 -11.82
N TRP A 55 -15.76 -12.79 -13.08
CA TRP A 55 -15.32 -14.11 -13.50
C TRP A 55 -13.87 -14.35 -13.14
N GLN A 56 -13.62 -15.22 -12.16
CA GLN A 56 -12.29 -15.57 -11.68
C GLN A 56 -11.64 -16.72 -12.48
N GLY A 57 -12.43 -17.65 -12.99
CA GLY A 57 -11.96 -18.77 -13.82
C GLY A 57 -10.92 -19.66 -13.15
N MET A 58 -11.03 -19.92 -11.83
CA MET A 58 -10.01 -20.61 -10.99
C MET A 58 -8.66 -19.85 -10.89
N GLY A 59 -8.63 -18.57 -11.22
CA GLY A 59 -7.45 -17.73 -11.11
C GLY A 59 -7.10 -17.40 -9.66
N ASN A 60 -5.89 -16.89 -9.47
CA ASN A 60 -5.45 -16.38 -8.18
C ASN A 60 -5.78 -14.89 -8.09
N VAL A 61 -6.73 -14.55 -7.24
CA VAL A 61 -7.17 -13.17 -7.02
C VAL A 61 -6.40 -12.55 -5.88
N ARG A 62 -5.91 -11.33 -6.09
CA ARG A 62 -5.30 -10.48 -5.07
C ARG A 62 -6.05 -9.17 -5.02
N ASP A 63 -6.39 -8.76 -3.81
CA ASP A 63 -7.07 -7.51 -3.52
C ASP A 63 -6.09 -6.43 -3.07
N TYR A 64 -6.40 -5.19 -3.46
CA TYR A 64 -5.65 -3.99 -3.11
C TYR A 64 -6.64 -2.91 -2.72
N SER A 65 -6.50 -2.35 -1.53
CA SER A 65 -7.33 -1.23 -1.09
C SER A 65 -7.06 -0.01 -1.98
N LYS A 66 -8.10 0.60 -2.55
CA LYS A 66 -7.96 1.83 -3.37
C LYS A 66 -7.30 2.95 -2.58
N THR A 67 -7.50 2.95 -1.26
CA THR A 67 -6.94 3.93 -0.36
C THR A 67 -6.47 3.24 0.91
N SER A 68 -5.21 3.44 1.26
CA SER A 68 -4.62 2.93 2.50
C SER A 68 -4.04 4.08 3.31
N GLN A 69 -4.23 4.06 4.63
CA GLN A 69 -3.61 5.00 5.55
C GLN A 69 -2.41 4.33 6.21
N ILE A 70 -1.26 5.00 6.16
CA ILE A 70 -0.03 4.55 6.78
C ILE A 70 0.32 5.51 7.90
N GLU A 71 0.45 4.97 9.10
CA GLU A 71 0.82 5.71 10.29
C GLU A 71 2.30 5.48 10.63
N PHE A 72 2.91 6.50 11.25
CA PHE A 72 4.24 6.44 11.84
C PHE A 72 4.19 7.29 13.12
N SER A 73 3.82 6.65 14.21
CA SER A 73 3.48 7.32 15.47
C SER A 73 4.14 6.70 16.69
N ASP A 74 4.72 5.49 16.54
CA ASP A 74 5.20 4.73 17.68
C ASP A 74 6.51 5.33 18.20
N LEU A 75 6.42 5.94 19.38
CA LEU A 75 7.51 6.60 20.07
C LEU A 75 7.44 6.23 21.57
N GLN A 76 8.49 5.63 22.07
CA GLN A 76 8.61 5.29 23.48
C GLN A 76 9.65 6.17 24.16
N ARG A 77 9.38 6.53 25.42
CA ARG A 77 10.34 7.25 26.27
C ARG A 77 11.09 6.23 27.13
N ASN A 78 12.41 6.31 27.09
CA ASN A 78 13.28 5.56 27.99
C ASN A 78 14.19 6.55 28.77
N GLU A 79 15.11 6.02 29.60
CA GLU A 79 16.03 6.82 30.42
C GLU A 79 16.95 7.71 29.56
N SER A 80 17.24 7.32 28.34
CA SER A 80 18.10 8.07 27.40
C SER A 80 17.34 9.03 26.49
N GLY A 81 16.02 9.13 26.61
CA GLY A 81 15.17 9.99 25.79
C GLY A 81 14.07 9.23 25.04
N TYR A 82 13.74 9.70 23.84
CA TYR A 82 12.74 9.09 22.99
C TYR A 82 13.36 8.12 21.98
N VAL A 83 12.71 6.98 21.76
CA VAL A 83 13.14 5.97 20.79
C VAL A 83 11.94 5.57 19.94
N ALA A 84 12.10 5.59 18.63
CA ALA A 84 11.10 5.08 17.69
C ALA A 84 11.12 3.54 17.73
N THR A 85 10.01 2.91 18.11
CA THR A 85 9.86 1.46 18.24
C THR A 85 8.47 1.04 17.80
N GLY A 86 8.20 -0.27 17.73
CA GLY A 86 6.88 -0.78 17.38
C GLY A 86 6.70 -1.08 15.89
N GLU A 87 5.47 -1.28 15.49
CA GLU A 87 5.11 -1.62 14.10
C GLU A 87 5.13 -0.40 13.17
N ASN A 88 4.85 0.78 13.72
CA ASN A 88 4.79 2.06 12.99
C ASN A 88 5.72 3.10 13.62
N PRO A 89 7.04 2.87 13.63
CA PRO A 89 7.97 3.71 14.34
C PRO A 89 7.94 5.15 13.81
N ALA A 90 8.07 6.11 14.72
CA ALA A 90 8.18 7.53 14.36
C ALA A 90 9.40 7.79 13.48
N ALA A 91 9.31 8.73 12.55
CA ALA A 91 10.41 9.05 11.65
C ALA A 91 11.43 9.98 12.33
N GLY A 92 12.63 9.46 12.61
CA GLY A 92 13.73 10.26 13.13
C GLY A 92 14.32 11.17 12.07
N THR A 93 14.60 12.42 12.40
CA THR A 93 15.25 13.37 11.51
C THR A 93 16.26 14.24 12.26
N THR A 94 17.17 14.85 11.50
CA THR A 94 18.12 15.86 12.01
C THR A 94 17.85 17.16 11.28
N PHE A 95 17.64 18.22 12.04
CA PHE A 95 17.36 19.56 11.54
C PHE A 95 18.65 20.30 11.17
N ASN A 96 18.55 21.46 10.50
CA ASN A 96 19.69 22.25 10.06
C ASN A 96 20.52 22.84 11.24
N ASP A 97 19.90 23.05 12.40
CA ASP A 97 20.53 23.48 13.66
C ASP A 97 21.21 22.32 14.43
N ARG A 98 21.30 21.14 13.81
CA ARG A 98 21.77 19.87 14.41
C ARG A 98 20.86 19.30 15.50
N GLY A 99 19.70 19.91 15.73
CA GLY A 99 18.66 19.34 16.58
C GLY A 99 18.20 17.98 16.03
N LYS A 100 17.99 17.02 16.91
CA LYS A 100 17.40 15.71 16.56
C LYS A 100 15.95 15.69 17.02
N GLY A 101 15.08 15.15 16.20
CA GLY A 101 13.67 15.04 16.54
C GLY A 101 13.02 13.85 15.88
N TYR A 102 11.80 13.58 16.31
CA TYR A 102 10.94 12.56 15.72
C TYR A 102 9.69 13.22 15.14
N ILE A 103 9.39 12.87 13.91
CA ILE A 103 8.18 13.32 13.24
C ILE A 103 7.19 12.18 13.34
N ILE A 104 5.98 12.48 13.80
CA ILE A 104 4.84 11.56 13.88
C ILE A 104 3.71 12.07 13.01
N GLY A 105 3.01 11.15 12.37
CA GLY A 105 1.92 11.51 11.48
C GLY A 105 1.32 10.31 10.76
N SER A 106 0.50 10.62 9.76
CA SER A 106 -0.08 9.63 8.88
C SER A 106 -0.11 10.13 7.43
N PHE A 107 0.02 9.19 6.50
CA PHE A 107 -0.12 9.45 5.06
C PHE A 107 -1.24 8.61 4.47
N ARG A 108 -1.97 9.23 3.58
CA ARG A 108 -2.95 8.55 2.77
C ARG A 108 -2.35 8.22 1.40
N VAL A 109 -2.32 6.93 1.09
CA VAL A 109 -1.86 6.42 -0.21
C VAL A 109 -3.09 6.06 -1.02
N VAL A 110 -3.16 6.56 -2.25
CA VAL A 110 -4.21 6.22 -3.21
C VAL A 110 -3.59 5.43 -4.33
N LEU A 111 -4.08 4.23 -4.57
CA LEU A 111 -3.62 3.38 -5.65
C LEU A 111 -4.24 3.82 -6.99
N PRO A 112 -3.54 3.62 -8.11
CA PRO A 112 -4.09 3.91 -9.43
C PRO A 112 -5.28 2.99 -9.74
N ASN A 113 -6.23 3.50 -10.53
CA ASN A 113 -7.38 2.71 -10.99
C ASN A 113 -7.22 2.21 -12.43
N ASP A 114 -6.05 2.36 -13.01
CA ASP A 114 -5.79 1.89 -14.37
C ASP A 114 -5.15 0.49 -14.37
N ASP A 115 -5.55 -0.32 -15.30
CA ASP A 115 -5.15 -1.73 -15.42
C ASP A 115 -3.64 -1.88 -15.55
N LYS A 116 -2.99 -1.04 -16.35
CA LYS A 116 -1.56 -1.12 -16.63
C LYS A 116 -0.70 -0.97 -15.37
N ASN A 117 -1.00 0.04 -14.55
CA ASN A 117 -0.27 0.29 -13.31
C ASN A 117 -0.60 -0.76 -12.25
N MET A 118 -1.86 -1.21 -12.16
CA MET A 118 -2.23 -2.28 -11.23
C MET A 118 -1.57 -3.62 -11.59
N MET A 119 -1.46 -3.97 -12.88
CA MET A 119 -0.71 -5.16 -13.32
C MET A 119 0.78 -5.03 -12.98
N ALA A 120 1.37 -3.84 -13.14
CA ALA A 120 2.77 -3.61 -12.77
C ALA A 120 2.99 -3.77 -11.26
N ILE A 121 2.11 -3.20 -10.44
CA ILE A 121 2.13 -3.36 -8.97
C ILE A 121 2.04 -4.83 -8.58
N GLN A 122 1.10 -5.58 -9.16
CA GLN A 122 0.96 -7.01 -8.89
C GLN A 122 2.22 -7.79 -9.27
N ARG A 123 2.80 -7.50 -10.44
CA ARG A 123 4.00 -8.19 -10.92
C ARG A 123 5.21 -7.91 -10.04
N ASP A 124 5.36 -6.65 -9.60
CA ASP A 124 6.57 -6.21 -8.91
C ASP A 124 6.50 -6.49 -7.38
N PHE A 125 5.31 -6.48 -6.78
CA PHE A 125 5.13 -6.64 -5.33
C PHE A 125 4.30 -7.87 -4.93
N GLY A 126 3.39 -8.34 -5.78
CA GLY A 126 2.58 -9.53 -5.54
C GLY A 126 1.49 -9.41 -4.46
N SER A 127 1.51 -8.37 -3.63
CA SER A 127 0.48 -8.10 -2.61
C SER A 127 0.53 -6.65 -2.12
N GLU A 128 -0.60 -6.13 -1.59
CA GLU A 128 -0.68 -4.81 -0.97
C GLU A 128 0.31 -4.66 0.19
N ARG A 129 0.43 -5.68 1.04
CA ARG A 129 1.36 -5.66 2.18
C ARG A 129 2.82 -5.53 1.73
N ALA A 130 3.21 -6.23 0.67
CA ALA A 130 4.56 -6.13 0.13
C ALA A 130 4.81 -4.75 -0.51
N LEU A 131 3.84 -4.20 -1.23
CA LEU A 131 3.90 -2.84 -1.76
C LEU A 131 4.14 -1.81 -0.65
N ILE A 132 3.33 -1.86 0.41
CA ILE A 132 3.44 -0.93 1.53
C ILE A 132 4.81 -1.06 2.23
N ASN A 133 5.24 -2.28 2.54
CA ASN A 133 6.45 -2.49 3.31
C ASN A 133 7.74 -2.29 2.51
N ASN A 134 7.75 -2.63 1.22
CA ASN A 134 8.98 -2.61 0.42
C ASN A 134 9.15 -1.31 -0.38
N LEU A 135 8.07 -0.60 -0.69
CA LEU A 135 8.14 0.65 -1.46
C LEU A 135 7.65 1.85 -0.66
N VAL A 136 6.39 1.82 -0.20
CA VAL A 136 5.74 3.03 0.30
C VAL A 136 6.35 3.48 1.62
N ARG A 137 6.45 2.59 2.59
CA ARG A 137 6.98 2.89 3.92
C ARG A 137 8.44 3.36 3.88
N PRO A 138 9.39 2.66 3.23
CA PRO A 138 10.76 3.13 3.12
C PRO A 138 10.90 4.48 2.40
N THR A 139 10.11 4.70 1.32
CA THR A 139 10.11 5.98 0.59
C THR A 139 9.63 7.11 1.49
N LEU A 140 8.58 6.88 2.25
CA LEU A 140 8.02 7.86 3.17
C LEU A 140 9.02 8.25 4.27
N TYR A 141 9.66 7.27 4.92
CA TYR A 141 10.70 7.56 5.91
C TYR A 141 11.88 8.33 5.32
N LYS A 142 12.29 7.97 4.11
CA LYS A 142 13.36 8.64 3.40
C LYS A 142 13.03 10.11 3.11
N VAL A 143 11.81 10.40 2.65
CA VAL A 143 11.34 11.76 2.40
C VAL A 143 11.27 12.57 3.69
N VAL A 144 10.65 12.03 4.74
CA VAL A 144 10.53 12.71 6.03
C VAL A 144 11.89 13.06 6.61
N THR A 145 12.83 12.11 6.58
CA THR A 145 14.21 12.34 7.04
C THR A 145 14.93 13.39 6.20
N ALA A 146 14.71 13.40 4.88
CA ALA A 146 15.35 14.36 3.97
C ALA A 146 14.80 15.79 4.10
N CYS A 147 13.56 15.95 4.57
CA CYS A 147 12.97 17.27 4.78
C CYS A 147 13.42 17.95 6.08
N GLY A 148 13.93 17.20 7.07
CA GLY A 148 14.41 17.76 8.33
C GLY A 148 15.46 18.88 8.17
N PRO A 149 16.52 18.69 7.37
CA PRO A 149 17.55 19.72 7.16
C PRO A 149 17.07 21.01 6.46
N LEU A 150 15.83 21.03 5.94
CA LEU A 150 15.27 22.23 5.28
C LEU A 150 14.82 23.31 6.26
N MET A 151 14.76 23.01 7.56
CA MET A 151 14.36 23.94 8.60
C MET A 151 15.08 23.65 9.91
N SER A 152 14.97 24.58 10.88
CA SER A 152 15.48 24.38 12.24
C SER A 152 14.48 23.60 13.09
N SER A 153 14.97 23.07 14.21
CA SER A 153 14.12 22.34 15.16
C SER A 153 13.04 23.25 15.76
N LEU A 154 13.36 24.52 15.99
CA LEU A 154 12.42 25.51 16.52
C LEU A 154 11.32 25.85 15.51
N GLU A 155 11.67 26.06 14.24
CA GLU A 155 10.73 26.31 13.15
C GLU A 155 9.76 25.14 12.97
N SER A 156 10.22 23.91 13.12
CA SER A 156 9.39 22.71 12.95
C SER A 156 8.24 22.56 13.96
N VAL A 157 8.33 23.22 15.12
CA VAL A 157 7.31 23.19 16.17
C VAL A 157 6.55 24.52 16.31
N SER A 158 6.94 25.55 15.58
CA SER A 158 6.35 26.88 15.58
C SER A 158 5.34 27.09 14.43
N GLU A 159 5.12 28.34 14.05
CA GLU A 159 4.19 28.74 13.00
C GLU A 159 4.50 28.15 11.62
N THR A 160 5.75 27.75 11.37
CA THR A 160 6.22 27.18 10.09
C THR A 160 6.07 25.65 9.99
N ARG A 161 5.38 25.01 10.94
CA ARG A 161 5.10 23.57 10.89
C ARG A 161 4.38 23.15 9.62
N THR A 162 3.56 24.02 9.05
CA THR A 162 2.86 23.79 7.76
C THR A 162 3.83 23.67 6.61
N ASP A 163 4.97 24.35 6.66
CA ASP A 163 5.98 24.33 5.60
C ASP A 163 6.68 22.97 5.55
N LEU A 164 6.95 22.34 6.71
CA LEU A 164 7.46 20.97 6.75
C LEU A 164 6.52 19.99 6.05
N THR A 165 5.23 20.09 6.32
CA THR A 165 4.22 19.25 5.66
C THR A 165 4.18 19.53 4.16
N ALA A 166 4.29 20.79 3.74
CA ALA A 166 4.34 21.17 2.33
C ALA A 166 5.58 20.59 1.62
N TYR A 167 6.76 20.66 2.24
CA TYR A 167 8.00 20.08 1.71
C TYR A 167 7.89 18.57 1.56
N ILE A 168 7.36 17.86 2.56
CA ILE A 168 7.16 16.42 2.51
C ILE A 168 6.19 16.07 1.37
N THR A 169 5.07 16.78 1.28
CA THR A 169 4.06 16.56 0.24
C THR A 169 4.61 16.83 -1.16
N ASP A 170 5.37 17.89 -1.34
CA ASP A 170 6.00 18.24 -2.63
C ASP A 170 6.98 17.15 -3.07
N GLN A 171 7.84 16.67 -2.16
CA GLN A 171 8.79 15.62 -2.49
C GLN A 171 8.14 14.25 -2.76
N LEU A 172 7.03 13.94 -2.11
CA LEU A 172 6.27 12.72 -2.39
C LEU A 172 5.61 12.76 -3.76
N ASN A 173 5.07 13.92 -4.16
CA ASN A 173 4.34 14.08 -5.41
C ASN A 173 5.26 14.29 -6.62
N ASN A 174 6.34 15.04 -6.45
CA ASN A 174 7.21 15.49 -7.55
C ASN A 174 8.53 14.72 -7.64
N GLY A 175 8.76 13.81 -6.72
CA GLY A 175 9.95 12.96 -6.64
C GLY A 175 10.94 13.41 -5.57
N VAL A 176 11.49 12.41 -4.91
CA VAL A 176 12.48 12.56 -3.84
C VAL A 176 13.78 13.08 -4.42
N TYR A 177 14.32 14.16 -3.85
CA TYR A 177 15.64 14.74 -4.18
C TYR A 177 15.77 15.54 -5.49
N LYS A 178 14.78 16.35 -5.85
CA LYS A 178 15.07 17.51 -6.70
C LYS A 178 15.81 18.57 -5.87
N THR A 179 17.08 18.30 -5.56
CA THR A 179 17.96 19.33 -4.97
C THR A 179 18.20 20.39 -6.03
N LYS A 180 17.69 21.61 -5.81
CA LYS A 180 18.18 22.79 -6.53
C LYS A 180 19.58 23.07 -5.98
N THR A 181 20.60 22.84 -6.80
CA THR A 181 21.95 23.31 -6.49
C THR A 181 21.92 24.83 -6.56
N THR A 182 21.81 25.51 -5.42
CA THR A 182 22.02 26.93 -5.35
C THR A 182 23.53 27.13 -5.36
N LYS A 183 24.09 27.74 -6.41
CA LYS A 183 25.48 28.21 -6.39
C LYS A 183 25.57 29.30 -5.32
N VAL A 184 26.24 28.99 -4.24
CA VAL A 184 26.69 30.02 -3.29
C VAL A 184 27.86 30.74 -3.97
N GLU A 185 27.63 31.95 -4.46
CA GLU A 185 28.72 32.84 -4.83
C GLU A 185 29.42 33.27 -3.53
N VAL A 186 30.69 32.90 -3.43
CA VAL A 186 31.61 33.31 -2.34
C VAL A 186 32.26 34.64 -2.70
#